data_9456783708be8f0362695a1a01ffd42b
#
_entry.id   9456783708be8f0362695a1a01ffd42b
#
_cell.length_a   1.000
_cell.length_b   1.000
_cell.length_c   1.000
_cell.angle_alpha   90.00
_cell.angle_beta   90.00
_cell.angle_gamma   90.00
#
_symmetry.space_group_name_H-M   'P 1'
#
loop_
_entity.id
_entity.type
_entity.pdbx_description
1 polymer ?
#
loop_
_entity_poly.entity_id
_entity_poly.type
_entity_poly.pdbx_seq_one_letter_code
_entity_poly.pdbx_strand_id
1 'polypeptide(L)'
;MVLGVSGGPDSMCLLSVLHAIYGEKITIHVVHVNHSIRPSADDEAEFVSNICKDMGIICQVAKVDAVQYAKEYGMSTEEAGRILRYKLFEKTYNEIDVAEDKKRIAVAHNMNDNAETMLLNMFRGSALGGLIGIRASRDKVIRPLLNISRAEIEQYLDDNNISYCIDESNMTDDYARNRVRHHIIPVAEQAINSGAVRNMMELSDKVADAKDYIDSQVEAAYKLCCISDRNEVRILSGPYSQLHGFIARSLLYKVFGQVAGRLKDVESKHIDIIDSLFAMDTGKQVDLPYGVQAIKTYDAIDIRKINNNDSSGCQSVLIDTVNSVEGEINYGKYKIIYRLFDINANDSIPTDKYTKWFDYDKIENGLMLRTRMEGDYLSISDDGKTKKLKDYYINEKVPKYERDYNPLIADGSHILWVLGKRISSFYKVTSETKRVIEVSFIETNGEEG
;
A
#
# COMPACT_ATOMS: atom_id res chain seq x y z
N MET A 1 0.08 -21.21 21.59
CA MET A 1 0.08 -21.37 20.11
C MET A 1 -1.32 -21.67 19.66
N VAL A 2 -1.83 -21.04 18.61
CA VAL A 2 -3.11 -21.40 17.97
C VAL A 2 -2.82 -22.41 16.85
N LEU A 3 -3.54 -23.53 16.83
CA LEU A 3 -3.36 -24.60 15.85
C LEU A 3 -4.65 -24.89 15.10
N GLY A 4 -4.64 -24.74 13.77
CA GLY A 4 -5.77 -25.11 12.93
C GLY A 4 -5.78 -26.61 12.68
N VAL A 5 -6.79 -27.33 13.19
CA VAL A 5 -6.92 -28.79 13.05
C VAL A 5 -8.22 -29.12 12.33
N SER A 6 -8.12 -29.72 11.14
CA SER A 6 -9.30 -30.16 10.35
C SER A 6 -9.73 -31.60 10.64
N GLY A 7 -8.93 -32.39 11.34
CA GLY A 7 -9.10 -33.81 11.51
C GLY A 7 -8.39 -34.65 10.45
N GLY A 8 -7.99 -34.08 9.33
CA GLY A 8 -7.23 -34.78 8.29
C GLY A 8 -5.77 -35.02 8.67
N PRO A 9 -5.07 -35.90 7.92
CA PRO A 9 -3.77 -36.44 8.31
C PRO A 9 -2.71 -35.37 8.57
N ASP A 10 -2.59 -34.35 7.74
CA ASP A 10 -1.59 -33.28 7.91
C ASP A 10 -1.80 -32.52 9.24
N SER A 11 -3.05 -32.22 9.57
CA SER A 11 -3.38 -31.49 10.79
C SER A 11 -3.25 -32.34 12.04
N MET A 12 -3.54 -33.66 11.96
CA MET A 12 -3.36 -34.60 13.05
C MET A 12 -1.88 -34.88 13.31
N CYS A 13 -1.08 -35.01 12.25
CA CYS A 13 0.38 -35.11 12.36
C CYS A 13 0.96 -33.85 13.06
N LEU A 14 0.58 -32.66 12.62
CA LEU A 14 1.06 -31.41 13.22
C LEU A 14 0.68 -31.30 14.71
N LEU A 15 -0.57 -31.64 15.08
CA LEU A 15 -1.03 -31.64 16.46
C LEU A 15 -0.19 -32.62 17.31
N SER A 16 -0.02 -33.87 16.86
CA SER A 16 0.74 -34.90 17.56
C SER A 16 2.20 -34.51 17.75
N VAL A 17 2.88 -34.06 16.68
CA VAL A 17 4.30 -33.68 16.75
C VAL A 17 4.50 -32.48 17.68
N LEU A 18 3.65 -31.43 17.57
CA LEU A 18 3.78 -30.27 18.44
C LEU A 18 3.49 -30.61 19.90
N HIS A 19 2.53 -31.47 20.17
CA HIS A 19 2.23 -31.92 21.52
C HIS A 19 3.37 -32.75 22.10
N ALA A 20 3.93 -33.70 21.33
CA ALA A 20 5.04 -34.56 21.77
C ALA A 20 6.33 -33.76 22.06
N ILE A 21 6.65 -32.75 21.23
CA ILE A 21 7.90 -31.97 21.37
C ILE A 21 7.77 -30.86 22.41
N TYR A 22 6.61 -30.18 22.47
CA TYR A 22 6.43 -28.95 23.19
C TYR A 22 5.28 -28.94 24.19
N GLY A 23 4.52 -30.03 24.35
CA GLY A 23 3.30 -30.08 25.17
C GLY A 23 3.46 -29.56 26.59
N GLU A 24 4.64 -29.75 27.19
CA GLU A 24 4.96 -29.23 28.52
C GLU A 24 5.49 -27.77 28.52
N LYS A 25 5.90 -27.27 27.36
CA LYS A 25 6.59 -25.95 27.23
C LYS A 25 5.70 -24.86 26.67
N ILE A 26 4.66 -25.23 25.93
CA ILE A 26 3.75 -24.26 25.29
C ILE A 26 2.30 -24.68 25.49
N THR A 27 1.41 -23.70 25.64
CA THR A 27 -0.02 -23.94 25.59
C THR A 27 -0.50 -24.00 24.15
N ILE A 28 -1.14 -25.10 23.74
CA ILE A 28 -1.75 -25.28 22.43
C ILE A 28 -3.25 -25.00 22.55
N HIS A 29 -3.77 -24.13 21.68
CA HIS A 29 -5.19 -23.86 21.49
C HIS A 29 -5.58 -24.35 20.10
N VAL A 30 -6.31 -25.45 20.04
CA VAL A 30 -6.82 -26.00 18.79
C VAL A 30 -8.07 -25.25 18.36
N VAL A 31 -8.14 -24.89 17.08
CA VAL A 31 -9.34 -24.35 16.43
C VAL A 31 -9.74 -25.27 15.30
N HIS A 32 -10.89 -25.95 15.47
CA HIS A 32 -11.54 -26.72 14.41
C HIS A 32 -12.64 -25.87 13.79
N VAL A 33 -12.65 -25.77 12.45
CA VAL A 33 -13.64 -25.00 11.70
C VAL A 33 -14.55 -25.95 10.92
N ASN A 34 -15.76 -26.11 11.40
CA ASN A 34 -16.82 -26.85 10.71
C ASN A 34 -17.51 -25.91 9.69
N HIS A 35 -17.30 -26.15 8.40
CA HIS A 35 -17.87 -25.35 7.32
C HIS A 35 -19.32 -25.64 7.00
N SER A 36 -19.93 -26.62 7.68
CA SER A 36 -21.34 -27.05 7.52
C SER A 36 -21.73 -27.40 6.07
N ILE A 37 -20.76 -27.85 5.26
CA ILE A 37 -20.99 -28.20 3.85
C ILE A 37 -21.42 -29.66 3.70
N ARG A 38 -21.04 -30.53 4.66
CA ARG A 38 -21.24 -31.98 4.58
C ARG A 38 -21.84 -32.52 5.86
N PRO A 39 -22.62 -33.63 5.80
CA PRO A 39 -23.14 -34.30 7.00
C PRO A 39 -22.03 -34.79 7.95
N SER A 40 -20.89 -35.29 7.41
CA SER A 40 -19.75 -35.78 8.20
C SER A 40 -18.96 -34.68 8.95
N ALA A 41 -19.24 -33.42 8.69
CA ALA A 41 -18.50 -32.32 9.34
C ALA A 41 -18.73 -32.24 10.86
N ASP A 42 -19.88 -32.69 11.35
CA ASP A 42 -20.14 -32.77 12.79
C ASP A 42 -19.38 -33.94 13.42
N ASP A 43 -19.27 -35.09 12.75
CA ASP A 43 -18.47 -36.27 13.21
C ASP A 43 -16.98 -35.92 13.25
N GLU A 44 -16.48 -35.18 12.25
CA GLU A 44 -15.09 -34.70 12.23
C GLU A 44 -14.80 -33.74 13.39
N ALA A 45 -15.75 -32.86 13.72
CA ALA A 45 -15.63 -31.94 14.85
C ALA A 45 -15.62 -32.66 16.20
N GLU A 46 -16.46 -33.68 16.35
CA GLU A 46 -16.49 -34.54 17.54
C GLU A 46 -15.18 -35.32 17.68
N PHE A 47 -14.69 -35.92 16.59
CA PHE A 47 -13.41 -36.64 16.55
C PHE A 47 -12.25 -35.77 17.04
N VAL A 48 -12.10 -34.55 16.48
CA VAL A 48 -11.02 -33.63 16.89
C VAL A 48 -11.19 -33.19 18.35
N SER A 49 -12.41 -32.93 18.78
CA SER A 49 -12.71 -32.53 20.17
C SER A 49 -12.33 -33.62 21.15
N ASN A 50 -12.65 -34.90 20.86
CA ASN A 50 -12.34 -36.04 21.71
C ASN A 50 -10.81 -36.26 21.82
N ILE A 51 -10.08 -36.18 20.71
CA ILE A 51 -8.60 -36.31 20.74
C ILE A 51 -7.98 -35.16 21.57
N CYS A 52 -8.42 -33.94 21.37
CA CYS A 52 -7.90 -32.82 22.17
C CYS A 52 -8.20 -32.98 23.67
N LYS A 53 -9.36 -33.52 24.02
CA LYS A 53 -9.73 -33.84 25.40
C LYS A 53 -8.81 -34.91 26.01
N ASP A 54 -8.53 -35.96 25.28
CA ASP A 54 -7.62 -37.05 25.72
C ASP A 54 -6.17 -36.57 25.90
N MET A 55 -5.75 -35.58 25.07
CA MET A 55 -4.45 -34.92 25.16
C MET A 55 -4.40 -33.78 26.20
N GLY A 56 -5.52 -33.41 26.82
CA GLY A 56 -5.58 -32.26 27.73
C GLY A 56 -5.40 -30.89 27.03
N ILE A 57 -5.73 -30.80 25.73
CA ILE A 57 -5.55 -29.61 24.91
C ILE A 57 -6.86 -28.84 24.81
N ILE A 58 -6.79 -27.50 24.90
CA ILE A 58 -7.95 -26.61 24.70
C ILE A 58 -8.40 -26.68 23.23
N CYS A 59 -9.66 -27.07 22.98
CA CYS A 59 -10.23 -27.16 21.64
C CYS A 59 -11.46 -26.26 21.52
N GLN A 60 -11.44 -25.38 20.51
CA GLN A 60 -12.58 -24.56 20.09
C GLN A 60 -13.11 -25.09 18.77
N VAL A 61 -14.36 -25.54 18.78
CA VAL A 61 -15.10 -25.90 17.55
C VAL A 61 -15.98 -24.73 17.14
N ALA A 62 -15.84 -24.26 15.89
CA ALA A 62 -16.63 -23.16 15.35
C ALA A 62 -17.37 -23.59 14.07
N LYS A 63 -18.69 -23.42 14.04
CA LYS A 63 -19.49 -23.62 12.84
C LYS A 63 -19.56 -22.33 12.04
N VAL A 64 -19.35 -22.42 10.73
CA VAL A 64 -19.40 -21.29 9.79
C VAL A 64 -20.14 -21.68 8.52
N ASP A 65 -20.90 -20.76 7.95
CA ASP A 65 -21.55 -20.94 6.65
C ASP A 65 -20.70 -20.32 5.53
N ALA A 66 -19.80 -21.14 4.96
CA ALA A 66 -18.93 -20.74 3.87
C ALA A 66 -19.71 -20.50 2.57
N VAL A 67 -20.85 -21.17 2.36
CA VAL A 67 -21.67 -21.04 1.15
C VAL A 67 -22.39 -19.69 1.14
N GLN A 68 -23.00 -19.30 2.28
CA GLN A 68 -23.65 -18.01 2.42
C GLN A 68 -22.62 -16.88 2.28
N TYR A 69 -21.48 -16.98 2.93
CA TYR A 69 -20.40 -15.98 2.85
C TYR A 69 -19.88 -15.82 1.41
N ALA A 70 -19.71 -16.92 0.67
CA ALA A 70 -19.28 -16.90 -0.72
C ALA A 70 -20.27 -16.13 -1.63
N LYS A 71 -21.58 -16.36 -1.43
CA LYS A 71 -22.65 -15.66 -2.18
C LYS A 71 -22.69 -14.16 -1.87
N GLU A 72 -22.56 -13.80 -0.60
CA GLU A 72 -22.61 -12.40 -0.14
C GLU A 72 -21.46 -11.56 -0.73
N TYR A 73 -20.24 -12.13 -0.78
CA TYR A 73 -19.05 -11.42 -1.22
C TYR A 73 -18.60 -11.74 -2.66
N GLY A 74 -19.35 -12.55 -3.40
CA GLY A 74 -19.05 -12.84 -4.81
C GLY A 74 -17.75 -13.60 -5.05
N MET A 75 -17.43 -14.58 -4.19
CA MET A 75 -16.21 -15.37 -4.26
C MET A 75 -16.51 -16.88 -4.29
N SER A 76 -15.46 -17.72 -4.48
CA SER A 76 -15.62 -19.16 -4.39
C SER A 76 -15.85 -19.62 -2.94
N THR A 77 -16.54 -20.75 -2.76
CA THR A 77 -16.76 -21.36 -1.43
C THR A 77 -15.44 -21.74 -0.75
N GLU A 78 -14.44 -22.16 -1.52
CA GLU A 78 -13.10 -22.47 -1.03
C GLU A 78 -12.40 -21.21 -0.45
N GLU A 79 -12.46 -20.10 -1.18
CA GLU A 79 -11.89 -18.82 -0.73
C GLU A 79 -12.63 -18.29 0.50
N ALA A 80 -13.95 -18.37 0.52
CA ALA A 80 -14.79 -18.01 1.66
C ALA A 80 -14.42 -18.82 2.90
N GLY A 81 -14.33 -20.14 2.75
CA GLY A 81 -13.93 -21.05 3.83
C GLY A 81 -12.53 -20.74 4.37
N ARG A 82 -11.59 -20.41 3.48
CA ARG A 82 -10.25 -19.98 3.87
C ARG A 82 -10.28 -18.67 4.67
N ILE A 83 -11.01 -17.65 4.21
CA ILE A 83 -11.12 -16.36 4.91
C ILE A 83 -11.73 -16.54 6.30
N LEU A 84 -12.83 -17.28 6.41
CA LEU A 84 -13.51 -17.54 7.67
C LEU A 84 -12.62 -18.29 8.66
N ARG A 85 -11.84 -19.27 8.18
CA ARG A 85 -10.87 -20.02 8.98
C ARG A 85 -9.81 -19.10 9.57
N TYR A 86 -9.19 -18.25 8.76
CA TYR A 86 -8.17 -17.33 9.26
C TYR A 86 -8.73 -16.27 10.21
N LYS A 87 -9.96 -15.76 9.98
CA LYS A 87 -10.64 -14.87 10.94
C LYS A 87 -10.81 -15.52 12.31
N LEU A 88 -11.14 -16.81 12.36
CA LEU A 88 -11.28 -17.55 13.63
C LEU A 88 -9.93 -17.77 14.31
N PHE A 89 -8.89 -18.10 13.54
CA PHE A 89 -7.53 -18.24 14.08
C PHE A 89 -7.05 -16.92 14.67
N GLU A 90 -7.27 -15.80 13.99
CA GLU A 90 -6.91 -14.47 14.46
C GLU A 90 -7.71 -14.06 15.69
N LYS A 91 -9.01 -14.40 15.74
CA LYS A 91 -9.85 -14.15 16.92
C LYS A 91 -9.25 -14.87 18.14
N THR A 92 -9.04 -16.17 18.05
CA THR A 92 -8.44 -16.97 19.14
C THR A 92 -7.05 -16.48 19.51
N TYR A 93 -6.22 -16.12 18.51
CA TYR A 93 -4.90 -15.55 18.73
C TYR A 93 -4.94 -14.26 19.55
N ASN A 94 -5.90 -13.37 19.28
CA ASN A 94 -6.05 -12.10 19.99
C ASN A 94 -6.63 -12.27 21.40
N GLU A 95 -7.41 -13.32 21.64
CA GLU A 95 -7.96 -13.66 22.96
C GLU A 95 -6.91 -14.24 23.93
N ILE A 96 -5.76 -14.72 23.42
CA ILE A 96 -4.66 -15.24 24.25
C ILE A 96 -3.87 -14.07 24.84
N ASP A 97 -3.93 -13.92 26.16
CA ASP A 97 -3.20 -12.89 26.91
C ASP A 97 -1.72 -13.26 27.09
N VAL A 98 -0.96 -13.14 26.01
CA VAL A 98 0.49 -13.38 25.93
C VAL A 98 1.10 -12.37 24.94
N ALA A 99 2.33 -11.95 25.19
CA ALA A 99 3.04 -11.00 24.31
C ALA A 99 3.10 -11.50 22.84
N GLU A 100 3.00 -10.57 21.90
CA GLU A 100 2.90 -10.85 20.44
C GLU A 100 4.09 -11.66 19.90
N ASP A 101 5.28 -11.47 20.42
CA ASP A 101 6.49 -12.20 20.04
C ASP A 101 6.48 -13.67 20.47
N LYS A 102 5.69 -14.02 21.49
CA LYS A 102 5.60 -15.37 22.08
C LYS A 102 4.43 -16.20 21.59
N LYS A 103 3.57 -15.68 20.74
CA LYS A 103 2.42 -16.41 20.19
C LYS A 103 2.49 -16.54 18.67
N ARG A 104 2.00 -17.68 18.13
CA ARG A 104 1.96 -17.96 16.69
C ARG A 104 0.70 -18.76 16.35
N ILE A 105 0.31 -18.67 15.07
CA ILE A 105 -0.70 -19.52 14.46
C ILE A 105 0.02 -20.57 13.63
N ALA A 106 -0.18 -21.85 13.92
CA ALA A 106 0.40 -22.95 13.17
C ALA A 106 -0.65 -23.60 12.26
N VAL A 107 -0.28 -23.86 11.01
CA VAL A 107 -1.14 -24.53 10.01
C VAL A 107 -0.37 -25.64 9.30
N ALA A 108 -1.06 -26.72 8.96
CA ALA A 108 -0.46 -27.98 8.51
C ALA A 108 -0.26 -28.04 6.98
N HIS A 109 0.24 -26.97 6.34
CA HIS A 109 0.67 -27.08 4.95
C HIS A 109 1.94 -27.91 4.86
N ASN A 110 1.98 -28.81 3.88
CA ASN A 110 3.08 -29.73 3.66
C ASN A 110 3.84 -29.44 2.36
N MET A 111 4.86 -30.24 2.03
CA MET A 111 5.69 -30.10 0.83
C MET A 111 4.86 -30.20 -0.46
N ASN A 112 3.92 -31.15 -0.53
CA ASN A 112 3.09 -31.35 -1.70
C ASN A 112 2.14 -30.18 -1.93
N ASP A 113 1.57 -29.57 -0.87
CA ASP A 113 0.76 -28.35 -0.96
C ASP A 113 1.55 -27.18 -1.56
N ASN A 114 2.84 -27.09 -1.23
CA ASN A 114 3.70 -26.05 -1.81
C ASN A 114 3.95 -26.30 -3.29
N ALA A 115 4.27 -27.55 -3.70
CA ALA A 115 4.43 -27.90 -5.11
C ALA A 115 3.17 -27.64 -5.93
N GLU A 116 1.97 -27.99 -5.40
CA GLU A 116 0.68 -27.66 -6.02
C GLU A 116 0.54 -26.15 -6.25
N THR A 117 0.87 -25.35 -5.23
CA THR A 117 0.76 -23.91 -5.28
C THR A 117 1.74 -23.31 -6.29
N MET A 118 2.98 -23.79 -6.35
CA MET A 118 3.98 -23.36 -7.32
C MET A 118 3.52 -23.63 -8.76
N LEU A 119 3.03 -24.86 -9.04
CA LEU A 119 2.52 -25.23 -10.37
C LEU A 119 1.33 -24.39 -10.78
N LEU A 120 0.35 -24.20 -9.90
CA LEU A 120 -0.80 -23.34 -10.18
C LEU A 120 -0.41 -21.91 -10.47
N ASN A 121 0.54 -21.35 -9.71
CA ASN A 121 1.03 -20.00 -9.94
C ASN A 121 1.79 -19.89 -11.27
N MET A 122 2.62 -20.87 -11.59
CA MET A 122 3.35 -20.93 -12.87
C MET A 122 2.38 -20.99 -14.06
N PHE A 123 1.36 -21.83 -14.01
CA PHE A 123 0.35 -21.95 -15.07
C PHE A 123 -0.52 -20.69 -15.23
N ARG A 124 -0.68 -19.90 -14.18
CA ARG A 124 -1.36 -18.60 -14.19
C ARG A 124 -0.47 -17.44 -14.65
N GLY A 125 0.80 -17.68 -14.95
CA GLY A 125 1.74 -16.65 -15.37
C GLY A 125 2.18 -15.71 -14.24
N SER A 126 2.22 -16.19 -13.01
CA SER A 126 2.68 -15.40 -11.86
C SER A 126 4.16 -15.02 -12.00
N ALA A 127 4.53 -13.84 -11.49
CA ALA A 127 5.92 -13.39 -11.37
C ALA A 127 6.70 -14.25 -10.36
N LEU A 128 8.00 -13.95 -10.18
CA LEU A 128 8.92 -14.69 -9.28
C LEU A 128 8.31 -15.03 -7.91
N GLY A 129 7.55 -14.11 -7.31
CA GLY A 129 6.88 -14.35 -6.03
C GLY A 129 5.92 -15.54 -6.04
N GLY A 130 5.32 -15.87 -7.19
CA GLY A 130 4.46 -17.04 -7.33
C GLY A 130 5.22 -18.37 -7.31
N LEU A 131 6.47 -18.38 -7.76
CA LEU A 131 7.35 -19.56 -7.75
C LEU A 131 7.91 -19.87 -6.35
N ILE A 132 7.86 -18.95 -5.41
CA ILE A 132 8.18 -19.21 -4.00
C ILE A 132 7.10 -20.12 -3.39
N GLY A 133 5.87 -20.08 -3.93
CA GLY A 133 4.75 -20.82 -3.39
C GLY A 133 4.36 -20.37 -1.97
N ILE A 134 4.34 -21.34 -1.03
CA ILE A 134 3.94 -21.11 0.36
C ILE A 134 5.21 -20.86 1.20
N ARG A 135 5.29 -19.75 1.92
CA ARG A 135 6.41 -19.45 2.84
C ARG A 135 6.25 -20.21 4.16
N ALA A 136 7.37 -20.69 4.73
CA ALA A 136 7.39 -21.37 6.02
C ALA A 136 6.86 -20.49 7.16
N SER A 137 7.14 -19.19 7.11
CA SER A 137 6.61 -18.18 8.03
C SER A 137 6.14 -16.95 7.28
N ARG A 138 4.98 -16.41 7.68
CA ARG A 138 4.47 -15.12 7.19
C ARG A 138 3.64 -14.47 8.29
N ASP A 139 4.06 -13.29 8.73
CA ASP A 139 3.43 -12.55 9.83
C ASP A 139 3.32 -13.42 11.10
N LYS A 140 2.11 -13.69 11.57
CA LYS A 140 1.80 -14.52 12.75
C LYS A 140 1.75 -16.02 12.44
N VAL A 141 1.75 -16.41 11.15
CA VAL A 141 1.49 -17.78 10.71
C VAL A 141 2.77 -18.53 10.42
N ILE A 142 2.91 -19.73 11.00
CA ILE A 142 4.01 -20.66 10.73
C ILE A 142 3.49 -21.98 10.15
N ARG A 143 4.33 -22.69 9.40
CA ARG A 143 4.01 -23.95 8.71
C ARG A 143 5.11 -24.98 8.96
N PRO A 144 5.06 -25.64 10.13
CA PRO A 144 6.14 -26.53 10.55
C PRO A 144 6.33 -27.74 9.64
N LEU A 145 5.28 -28.20 8.94
CA LEU A 145 5.33 -29.35 8.04
C LEU A 145 5.70 -29.03 6.59
N LEU A 146 6.05 -27.77 6.27
CA LEU A 146 6.21 -27.34 4.87
C LEU A 146 7.32 -28.12 4.12
N ASN A 147 8.32 -28.60 4.83
CA ASN A 147 9.43 -29.40 4.26
C ASN A 147 9.25 -30.92 4.44
N ILE A 148 8.07 -31.35 4.88
CA ILE A 148 7.73 -32.77 5.08
C ILE A 148 6.76 -33.16 3.96
N SER A 149 7.05 -34.30 3.30
CA SER A 149 6.19 -34.82 2.25
C SER A 149 4.92 -35.47 2.82
N ARG A 150 3.91 -35.59 1.99
CA ARG A 150 2.67 -36.29 2.36
C ARG A 150 2.93 -37.74 2.78
N ALA A 151 3.84 -38.47 2.10
CA ALA A 151 4.20 -39.83 2.42
C ALA A 151 4.87 -39.93 3.78
N GLU A 152 5.77 -39.02 4.15
CA GLU A 152 6.40 -38.98 5.47
C GLU A 152 5.38 -38.70 6.59
N ILE A 153 4.38 -37.84 6.31
CA ILE A 153 3.29 -37.57 7.25
C ILE A 153 2.45 -38.84 7.50
N GLU A 154 2.02 -39.50 6.43
CA GLU A 154 1.24 -40.74 6.53
C GLU A 154 2.02 -41.87 7.24
N GLN A 155 3.29 -42.04 6.92
CA GLN A 155 4.16 -43.00 7.60
C GLN A 155 4.27 -42.68 9.10
N TYR A 156 4.45 -41.43 9.50
CA TYR A 156 4.52 -41.03 10.91
C TYR A 156 3.21 -41.33 11.65
N LEU A 157 2.05 -41.10 11.02
CA LEU A 157 0.75 -41.38 11.61
C LEU A 157 0.56 -42.89 11.81
N ASP A 158 0.92 -43.71 10.82
CA ASP A 158 0.83 -45.15 10.85
C ASP A 158 1.77 -45.76 11.94
N ASP A 159 3.03 -45.32 11.98
CA ASP A 159 4.03 -45.75 12.94
C ASP A 159 3.63 -45.46 14.41
N ASN A 160 2.87 -44.40 14.62
CA ASN A 160 2.41 -43.98 15.94
C ASN A 160 0.94 -44.33 16.23
N ASN A 161 0.28 -45.10 15.34
CA ASN A 161 -1.14 -45.46 15.44
C ASN A 161 -2.08 -44.28 15.68
N ILE A 162 -1.84 -43.16 14.99
CA ILE A 162 -2.65 -41.94 15.10
C ILE A 162 -3.77 -41.98 14.06
N SER A 163 -5.00 -41.99 14.53
CA SER A 163 -6.18 -41.98 13.67
C SER A 163 -6.41 -40.58 13.08
N TYR A 164 -7.00 -40.51 11.87
CA TYR A 164 -7.38 -39.30 11.19
C TYR A 164 -8.62 -39.51 10.31
N CYS A 165 -9.33 -38.41 9.97
CA CYS A 165 -10.47 -38.44 9.08
C CYS A 165 -10.01 -38.34 7.61
N ILE A 166 -10.66 -39.08 6.72
CA ILE A 166 -10.46 -39.01 5.27
C ILE A 166 -11.55 -38.09 4.68
N ASP A 167 -11.13 -37.02 4.08
CA ASP A 167 -12.04 -36.08 3.39
C ASP A 167 -12.27 -36.55 1.96
N GLU A 168 -13.45 -37.11 1.67
CA GLU A 168 -13.82 -37.60 0.34
C GLU A 168 -13.81 -36.52 -0.75
N SER A 169 -13.98 -35.23 -0.41
CA SER A 169 -13.91 -34.13 -1.37
C SER A 169 -12.50 -33.92 -1.95
N ASN A 170 -11.48 -34.44 -1.27
CA ASN A 170 -10.11 -34.45 -1.81
C ASN A 170 -9.93 -35.46 -2.96
N MET A 171 -10.87 -36.36 -3.16
CA MET A 171 -10.82 -37.37 -4.22
C MET A 171 -11.44 -36.90 -5.54
N THR A 172 -12.12 -35.76 -5.56
CA THR A 172 -12.76 -35.22 -6.77
C THR A 172 -11.81 -34.27 -7.53
N ASP A 173 -11.99 -34.19 -8.86
CA ASP A 173 -11.21 -33.29 -9.73
C ASP A 173 -11.90 -31.93 -10.00
N ASP A 174 -12.86 -31.57 -9.16
CA ASP A 174 -13.64 -30.34 -9.34
C ASP A 174 -12.76 -29.08 -9.29
N TYR A 175 -11.74 -29.11 -8.46
CA TYR A 175 -10.83 -28.00 -8.26
C TYR A 175 -9.51 -28.17 -9.01
N ALA A 176 -9.00 -27.06 -9.56
CA ALA A 176 -7.71 -27.06 -10.26
C ALA A 176 -6.55 -27.63 -9.42
N ARG A 177 -6.61 -27.43 -8.10
CA ARG A 177 -5.61 -27.95 -7.17
C ARG A 177 -5.63 -29.46 -7.11
N ASN A 178 -6.81 -30.08 -7.05
CA ASN A 178 -6.96 -31.54 -7.05
C ASN A 178 -6.47 -32.14 -8.37
N ARG A 179 -6.76 -31.48 -9.52
CA ARG A 179 -6.21 -31.93 -10.82
C ARG A 179 -4.68 -31.92 -10.87
N VAL A 180 -4.04 -30.90 -10.30
CA VAL A 180 -2.56 -30.88 -10.16
C VAL A 180 -2.07 -32.02 -9.29
N ARG A 181 -2.71 -32.25 -8.14
CA ARG A 181 -2.39 -33.32 -7.18
C ARG A 181 -2.52 -34.70 -7.79
N HIS A 182 -3.61 -34.97 -8.53
CA HIS A 182 -3.93 -36.33 -9.00
C HIS A 182 -3.31 -36.65 -10.36
N HIS A 183 -3.09 -35.65 -11.21
CA HIS A 183 -2.70 -35.93 -12.61
C HIS A 183 -1.34 -35.35 -13.00
N ILE A 184 -0.87 -34.26 -12.41
CA ILE A 184 0.38 -33.61 -12.81
C ILE A 184 1.55 -34.07 -11.96
N ILE A 185 1.42 -33.96 -10.64
CA ILE A 185 2.51 -34.34 -9.70
C ILE A 185 2.85 -35.84 -9.83
N PRO A 186 1.89 -36.78 -9.81
CA PRO A 186 2.22 -38.19 -9.96
C PRO A 186 2.91 -38.52 -11.28
N VAL A 187 2.50 -37.91 -12.38
CA VAL A 187 3.17 -38.12 -13.68
C VAL A 187 4.60 -37.58 -13.64
N ALA A 188 4.84 -36.41 -13.01
CA ALA A 188 6.18 -35.88 -12.86
C ALA A 188 7.07 -36.78 -12.00
N GLU A 189 6.55 -37.34 -10.91
CA GLU A 189 7.30 -38.22 -10.02
C GLU A 189 7.56 -39.59 -10.62
N GLN A 190 6.58 -40.17 -11.33
CA GLN A 190 6.70 -41.52 -11.88
C GLN A 190 7.47 -41.59 -13.21
N ALA A 191 7.22 -40.62 -14.11
CA ALA A 191 7.72 -40.63 -15.48
C ALA A 191 8.99 -39.79 -15.72
N ILE A 192 9.24 -38.78 -14.84
CA ILE A 192 10.35 -37.85 -15.03
C ILE A 192 11.39 -38.00 -13.92
N ASN A 193 11.01 -37.76 -12.65
CA ASN A 193 11.92 -37.79 -11.52
C ASN A 193 11.15 -38.04 -10.21
N SER A 194 11.44 -39.13 -9.49
CA SER A 194 10.80 -39.46 -8.20
C SER A 194 11.00 -38.37 -7.12
N GLY A 195 12.00 -37.50 -7.25
CA GLY A 195 12.24 -36.38 -6.38
C GLY A 195 11.67 -35.06 -6.91
N ALA A 196 10.73 -35.07 -7.87
CA ALA A 196 10.21 -33.85 -8.50
C ALA A 196 9.70 -32.82 -7.48
N VAL A 197 8.89 -33.25 -6.51
CA VAL A 197 8.37 -32.36 -5.46
C VAL A 197 9.50 -31.77 -4.61
N ARG A 198 10.49 -32.57 -4.21
CA ARG A 198 11.66 -32.08 -3.44
C ARG A 198 12.49 -31.09 -4.23
N ASN A 199 12.73 -31.35 -5.52
CA ASN A 199 13.45 -30.43 -6.40
C ASN A 199 12.70 -29.08 -6.56
N MET A 200 11.37 -29.11 -6.56
CA MET A 200 10.56 -27.90 -6.57
C MET A 200 10.74 -27.10 -5.28
N MET A 201 10.84 -27.74 -4.11
CA MET A 201 11.12 -27.04 -2.85
C MET A 201 12.50 -26.38 -2.87
N GLU A 202 13.53 -27.08 -3.33
CA GLU A 202 14.87 -26.50 -3.48
C GLU A 202 14.88 -25.30 -4.45
N LEU A 203 14.09 -25.36 -5.52
CA LEU A 203 13.92 -24.22 -6.43
C LEU A 203 13.21 -23.08 -5.71
N SER A 204 12.15 -23.35 -4.94
CA SER A 204 11.41 -22.36 -4.15
C SER A 204 12.35 -21.58 -3.24
N ASP A 205 13.23 -22.26 -2.51
CA ASP A 205 14.19 -21.63 -1.59
C ASP A 205 15.17 -20.72 -2.36
N LYS A 206 15.73 -21.20 -3.48
CA LYS A 206 16.64 -20.40 -4.32
C LYS A 206 15.94 -19.16 -4.91
N VAL A 207 14.68 -19.29 -5.31
CA VAL A 207 13.88 -18.16 -5.81
C VAL A 207 13.55 -17.19 -4.68
N ALA A 208 13.31 -17.68 -3.46
CA ALA A 208 13.09 -16.84 -2.28
C ALA A 208 14.33 -15.98 -1.98
N ASP A 209 15.53 -16.58 -1.94
CA ASP A 209 16.80 -15.88 -1.73
C ASP A 209 17.04 -14.82 -2.81
N ALA A 210 16.82 -15.18 -4.08
CA ALA A 210 16.96 -14.25 -5.20
C ALA A 210 15.96 -13.08 -5.09
N LYS A 211 14.72 -13.36 -4.68
CA LYS A 211 13.69 -12.34 -4.48
C LYS A 211 14.04 -11.40 -3.34
N ASP A 212 14.56 -11.91 -2.23
CA ASP A 212 14.97 -11.09 -1.09
C ASP A 212 16.14 -10.16 -1.48
N TYR A 213 17.08 -10.65 -2.31
CA TYR A 213 18.13 -9.80 -2.88
C TYR A 213 17.55 -8.71 -3.79
N ILE A 214 16.64 -9.07 -4.71
CA ILE A 214 15.96 -8.11 -5.58
C ILE A 214 15.21 -7.06 -4.76
N ASP A 215 14.48 -7.47 -3.74
CA ASP A 215 13.73 -6.56 -2.88
C ASP A 215 14.66 -5.58 -2.16
N SER A 216 15.82 -6.04 -1.70
CA SER A 216 16.85 -5.17 -1.11
C SER A 216 17.36 -4.12 -2.10
N GLN A 217 17.58 -4.50 -3.37
CA GLN A 217 18.00 -3.58 -4.44
C GLN A 217 16.88 -2.57 -4.77
N VAL A 218 15.62 -3.00 -4.78
CA VAL A 218 14.47 -2.12 -4.99
C VAL A 218 14.32 -1.11 -3.85
N GLU A 219 14.55 -1.53 -2.59
CA GLU A 219 14.57 -0.61 -1.44
C GLU A 219 15.71 0.43 -1.54
N ALA A 220 16.88 0.00 -1.94
CA ALA A 220 18.01 0.92 -2.18
C ALA A 220 17.69 1.90 -3.31
N ALA A 221 17.12 1.41 -4.42
CA ALA A 221 16.68 2.24 -5.53
C ALA A 221 15.58 3.23 -5.12
N TYR A 222 14.63 2.80 -4.28
CA TYR A 222 13.57 3.66 -3.76
C TYR A 222 14.15 4.85 -2.97
N LYS A 223 15.08 4.57 -2.05
CA LYS A 223 15.76 5.62 -1.25
C LYS A 223 16.57 6.58 -2.12
N LEU A 224 17.15 6.10 -3.21
CA LEU A 224 17.98 6.91 -4.13
C LEU A 224 17.14 7.74 -5.11
N CYS A 225 16.05 7.15 -5.64
CA CYS A 225 15.31 7.72 -6.76
C CYS A 225 14.02 8.44 -6.34
N CYS A 226 13.45 8.13 -5.16
CA CYS A 226 12.11 8.55 -4.81
C CYS A 226 12.09 9.57 -3.68
N ILE A 227 11.20 10.56 -3.85
CA ILE A 227 10.80 11.52 -2.81
C ILE A 227 9.32 11.25 -2.55
N SER A 228 8.98 10.83 -1.33
CA SER A 228 7.61 10.48 -0.95
C SER A 228 6.97 11.59 -0.13
N ASP A 229 5.75 11.97 -0.51
CA ASP A 229 4.82 12.75 0.29
C ASP A 229 3.53 11.93 0.48
N ARG A 230 2.61 12.33 1.38
CA ARG A 230 1.44 11.55 1.86
C ARG A 230 0.70 10.73 0.79
N ASN A 231 0.40 11.32 -0.37
CA ASN A 231 -0.38 10.70 -1.46
C ASN A 231 0.33 10.73 -2.81
N GLU A 232 1.61 11.12 -2.83
CA GLU A 232 2.39 11.30 -4.05
C GLU A 232 3.81 10.74 -3.85
N VAL A 233 4.33 10.11 -4.89
CA VAL A 233 5.74 9.71 -4.96
C VAL A 233 6.34 10.30 -6.24
N ARG A 234 7.38 11.10 -6.07
CA ARG A 234 8.20 11.66 -7.16
C ARG A 234 9.38 10.76 -7.44
N ILE A 235 9.55 10.30 -8.67
CA ILE A 235 10.67 9.48 -9.13
C ILE A 235 11.61 10.31 -9.97
N LEU A 236 12.83 10.56 -9.50
CA LEU A 236 13.85 11.37 -10.18
C LEU A 236 14.39 10.65 -11.41
N SER A 237 14.35 11.30 -12.59
CA SER A 237 14.73 10.70 -13.88
C SER A 237 16.25 10.36 -13.94
N GLY A 238 17.11 11.20 -13.38
CA GLY A 238 18.54 11.00 -13.40
C GLY A 238 18.97 9.69 -12.71
N PRO A 239 18.73 9.51 -11.41
CA PRO A 239 19.03 8.25 -10.73
C PRO A 239 18.29 7.05 -11.30
N TYR A 240 17.00 7.20 -11.70
CA TYR A 240 16.20 6.12 -12.29
C TYR A 240 16.84 5.56 -13.56
N SER A 241 17.37 6.41 -14.45
CA SER A 241 18.00 6.00 -15.71
C SER A 241 19.27 5.16 -15.54
N GLN A 242 19.86 5.13 -14.34
CA GLN A 242 21.05 4.34 -14.03
C GLN A 242 20.71 2.95 -13.48
N LEU A 243 19.42 2.68 -13.20
CA LEU A 243 19.00 1.39 -12.66
C LEU A 243 19.04 0.29 -13.72
N HIS A 244 19.36 -0.92 -13.28
CA HIS A 244 19.11 -2.11 -14.12
C HIS A 244 17.60 -2.20 -14.44
N GLY A 245 17.23 -2.49 -15.69
CA GLY A 245 15.84 -2.43 -16.16
C GLY A 245 14.85 -3.26 -15.34
N PHE A 246 15.27 -4.41 -14.80
CA PHE A 246 14.44 -5.21 -13.90
C PHE A 246 14.16 -4.50 -12.56
N ILE A 247 15.19 -3.86 -11.98
CA ILE A 247 15.04 -3.09 -10.72
C ILE A 247 14.19 -1.85 -10.95
N ALA A 248 14.40 -1.15 -12.07
CA ALA A 248 13.60 0.01 -12.46
C ALA A 248 12.09 -0.33 -12.53
N ARG A 249 11.72 -1.41 -13.24
CA ARG A 249 10.33 -1.86 -13.30
C ARG A 249 9.80 -2.32 -11.96
N SER A 250 10.58 -3.03 -11.17
CA SER A 250 10.19 -3.45 -9.82
C SER A 250 9.98 -2.26 -8.89
N LEU A 251 10.77 -1.19 -9.03
CA LEU A 251 10.58 0.08 -8.33
C LEU A 251 9.24 0.72 -8.71
N LEU A 252 8.89 0.75 -10.01
CA LEU A 252 7.61 1.28 -10.45
C LEU A 252 6.43 0.49 -9.88
N TYR A 253 6.51 -0.84 -9.83
CA TYR A 253 5.50 -1.68 -9.16
C TYR A 253 5.34 -1.32 -7.69
N LYS A 254 6.46 -1.15 -6.97
CA LYS A 254 6.46 -0.76 -5.56
C LYS A 254 5.80 0.60 -5.37
N VAL A 255 6.22 1.62 -6.12
CA VAL A 255 5.68 2.98 -6.03
C VAL A 255 4.19 3.00 -6.38
N PHE A 256 3.80 2.31 -7.47
CA PHE A 256 2.39 2.21 -7.84
C PHE A 256 1.56 1.57 -6.72
N GLY A 257 2.01 0.46 -6.16
CA GLY A 257 1.33 -0.23 -5.06
C GLY A 257 1.20 0.64 -3.79
N GLN A 258 2.22 1.43 -3.49
CA GLN A 258 2.20 2.38 -2.36
C GLN A 258 1.12 3.45 -2.56
N VAL A 259 1.05 4.07 -3.74
CA VAL A 259 0.08 5.14 -4.05
C VAL A 259 -1.34 4.58 -4.21
N ALA A 260 -1.49 3.46 -4.89
CA ALA A 260 -2.79 2.82 -5.13
C ALA A 260 -3.37 2.15 -3.86
N GLY A 261 -2.52 1.73 -2.91
CA GLY A 261 -2.87 0.92 -1.74
C GLY A 261 -3.13 -0.56 -2.04
N ARG A 262 -3.01 -0.97 -3.30
CA ARG A 262 -3.19 -2.37 -3.76
C ARG A 262 -2.57 -2.60 -5.13
N LEU A 263 -2.27 -3.89 -5.42
CA LEU A 263 -1.69 -4.33 -6.70
C LEU A 263 -2.57 -5.34 -7.46
N LYS A 264 -3.77 -5.66 -6.96
CA LYS A 264 -4.69 -6.58 -7.65
C LYS A 264 -5.02 -5.99 -9.04
N ASP A 265 -5.01 -6.82 -10.08
CA ASP A 265 -5.30 -6.44 -11.47
C ASP A 265 -4.33 -5.41 -12.11
N VAL A 266 -3.15 -5.18 -11.49
CA VAL A 266 -2.08 -4.39 -12.11
C VAL A 266 -1.27 -5.27 -13.04
N GLU A 267 -1.36 -5.00 -14.34
CA GLU A 267 -0.65 -5.73 -15.38
C GLU A 267 0.68 -5.05 -15.75
N SER A 268 1.60 -5.80 -16.34
CA SER A 268 2.89 -5.28 -16.82
C SER A 268 2.75 -4.08 -17.74
N LYS A 269 1.68 -4.05 -18.58
CA LYS A 269 1.39 -2.92 -19.48
C LYS A 269 1.27 -1.57 -18.76
N HIS A 270 0.72 -1.56 -17.54
CA HIS A 270 0.58 -0.31 -16.77
C HIS A 270 1.95 0.22 -16.33
N ILE A 271 2.84 -0.67 -15.97
CA ILE A 271 4.22 -0.33 -15.60
C ILE A 271 5.03 0.11 -16.82
N ASP A 272 4.86 -0.57 -17.95
CA ASP A 272 5.53 -0.21 -19.22
C ASP A 272 5.10 1.19 -19.71
N ILE A 273 3.85 1.58 -19.48
CA ILE A 273 3.35 2.92 -19.78
C ILE A 273 4.03 3.97 -18.88
N ILE A 274 4.14 3.71 -17.57
CA ILE A 274 4.85 4.61 -16.65
C ILE A 274 6.32 4.73 -17.05
N ASP A 275 6.98 3.61 -17.35
CA ASP A 275 8.37 3.59 -17.78
C ASP A 275 8.58 4.42 -19.05
N SER A 276 7.68 4.32 -20.02
CA SER A 276 7.75 5.08 -21.26
C SER A 276 7.65 6.60 -21.07
N LEU A 277 6.99 7.07 -19.98
CA LEU A 277 6.90 8.50 -19.70
C LEU A 277 8.26 9.15 -19.45
N PHE A 278 9.28 8.41 -18.99
CA PHE A 278 10.62 8.96 -18.79
C PHE A 278 11.24 9.52 -20.07
N ALA A 279 10.89 8.95 -21.23
CA ALA A 279 11.35 9.38 -22.56
C ALA A 279 10.43 10.42 -23.22
N MET A 280 9.30 10.75 -22.61
CA MET A 280 8.33 11.71 -23.19
C MET A 280 8.61 13.14 -22.76
N ASP A 281 7.95 14.10 -23.47
CA ASP A 281 8.02 15.51 -23.15
C ASP A 281 7.37 15.84 -21.81
N THR A 282 7.88 16.90 -21.16
CA THR A 282 7.31 17.44 -19.92
C THR A 282 5.83 17.80 -20.06
N GLY A 283 5.04 17.40 -19.08
CA GLY A 283 3.60 17.63 -19.01
C GLY A 283 2.76 16.52 -19.64
N LYS A 284 3.37 15.47 -20.20
CA LYS A 284 2.64 14.25 -20.56
C LYS A 284 2.19 13.53 -19.31
N GLN A 285 0.98 12.97 -19.36
CA GLN A 285 0.38 12.26 -18.24
C GLN A 285 -0.38 11.04 -18.71
N VAL A 286 -0.56 10.09 -17.81
CA VAL A 286 -1.34 8.88 -18.02
C VAL A 286 -2.18 8.58 -16.79
N ASP A 287 -3.44 8.22 -17.04
CA ASP A 287 -4.34 7.74 -15.99
C ASP A 287 -4.22 6.22 -15.88
N LEU A 288 -4.16 5.75 -14.66
CA LEU A 288 -3.88 4.38 -14.29
C LEU A 288 -5.03 3.82 -13.41
N PRO A 289 -5.13 2.51 -13.22
CA PRO A 289 -6.12 1.93 -12.32
C PRO A 289 -6.11 2.54 -10.92
N TYR A 290 -7.25 2.45 -10.22
CA TYR A 290 -7.44 2.91 -8.84
C TYR A 290 -7.34 4.41 -8.63
N GLY A 291 -7.58 5.21 -9.68
CA GLY A 291 -7.48 6.66 -9.61
C GLY A 291 -6.06 7.16 -9.42
N VAL A 292 -5.07 6.39 -9.86
CA VAL A 292 -3.67 6.82 -9.88
C VAL A 292 -3.37 7.52 -11.20
N GLN A 293 -2.56 8.56 -11.14
CA GLN A 293 -2.07 9.31 -12.30
C GLN A 293 -0.55 9.42 -12.24
N ALA A 294 0.10 9.20 -13.37
CA ALA A 294 1.53 9.45 -13.54
C ALA A 294 1.75 10.64 -14.47
N ILE A 295 2.61 11.59 -14.08
CA ILE A 295 2.83 12.85 -14.79
C ILE A 295 4.33 13.06 -14.99
N LYS A 296 4.76 13.30 -16.24
CA LYS A 296 6.13 13.70 -16.54
C LYS A 296 6.35 15.16 -16.17
N THR A 297 7.30 15.41 -15.29
CA THR A 297 7.82 16.74 -14.95
C THR A 297 9.19 16.98 -15.61
N TYR A 298 9.88 18.07 -15.29
CA TYR A 298 11.14 18.41 -15.96
C TYR A 298 12.25 17.39 -15.75
N ASP A 299 12.34 16.86 -14.54
CA ASP A 299 13.42 15.97 -14.09
C ASP A 299 12.93 14.71 -13.37
N ALA A 300 11.62 14.48 -13.36
CA ALA A 300 10.99 13.40 -12.62
C ALA A 300 9.70 12.89 -13.27
N ILE A 301 9.14 11.81 -12.71
CA ILE A 301 7.74 11.41 -12.85
C ILE A 301 7.09 11.49 -11.48
N ASP A 302 5.97 12.18 -11.41
CA ASP A 302 5.12 12.24 -10.23
C ASP A 302 3.99 11.22 -10.35
N ILE A 303 3.91 10.28 -9.39
CA ILE A 303 2.84 9.29 -9.30
C ILE A 303 1.98 9.65 -8.10
N ARG A 304 0.69 9.95 -8.34
CA ARG A 304 -0.23 10.45 -7.32
C ARG A 304 -1.61 9.82 -7.43
N LYS A 305 -2.36 9.83 -6.33
CA LYS A 305 -3.78 9.50 -6.34
C LYS A 305 -4.60 10.73 -6.73
N ILE A 306 -5.51 10.56 -7.69
CA ILE A 306 -6.46 11.62 -8.06
C ILE A 306 -7.48 11.73 -6.92
N ASN A 307 -7.47 12.84 -6.20
CA ASN A 307 -8.54 13.16 -5.26
C ASN A 307 -9.63 13.90 -6.03
N ASN A 308 -10.86 13.42 -5.99
CA ASN A 308 -12.01 14.10 -6.61
C ASN A 308 -12.26 15.50 -6.02
N ASN A 309 -11.63 15.83 -4.90
CA ASN A 309 -11.67 17.17 -4.28
C ASN A 309 -10.67 18.16 -4.91
N ASP A 310 -9.72 17.71 -5.74
CA ASP A 310 -8.78 18.60 -6.45
C ASP A 310 -9.46 19.35 -7.61
N SER A 311 -10.67 18.96 -8.01
CA SER A 311 -11.44 19.58 -9.08
C SER A 311 -12.38 20.71 -8.62
N SER A 312 -12.51 20.98 -7.34
CA SER A 312 -13.15 22.20 -6.87
C SER A 312 -12.16 23.36 -7.06
N GLY A 313 -12.22 24.02 -8.21
CA GLY A 313 -11.50 25.26 -8.43
C GLY A 313 -11.74 26.16 -7.22
N CYS A 314 -10.67 26.48 -6.48
CA CYS A 314 -10.80 27.34 -5.32
C CYS A 314 -11.45 28.64 -5.78
N GLN A 315 -12.63 28.98 -5.24
CA GLN A 315 -13.34 30.20 -5.55
C GLN A 315 -12.46 31.38 -5.15
N SER A 316 -12.46 32.45 -5.97
CA SER A 316 -11.79 33.70 -5.60
C SER A 316 -12.43 34.26 -4.32
N VAL A 317 -11.62 34.56 -3.32
CA VAL A 317 -12.05 35.07 -2.02
C VAL A 317 -11.47 36.46 -1.84
N LEU A 318 -12.32 37.46 -1.58
CA LEU A 318 -11.89 38.82 -1.24
C LEU A 318 -11.31 38.84 0.17
N ILE A 319 -10.12 39.41 0.32
CA ILE A 319 -9.54 39.71 1.64
C ILE A 319 -10.10 41.07 2.05
N ASP A 320 -11.11 41.10 2.91
CA ASP A 320 -11.84 42.31 3.28
C ASP A 320 -11.03 43.15 4.27
N THR A 321 -10.16 43.97 3.75
CA THR A 321 -9.34 44.93 4.49
C THR A 321 -10.06 46.28 4.74
N VAL A 322 -11.26 46.45 4.22
CA VAL A 322 -12.06 47.67 4.41
C VAL A 322 -12.85 47.62 5.71
N ASN A 323 -13.48 46.49 5.97
CA ASN A 323 -14.31 46.29 7.16
C ASN A 323 -13.56 45.64 8.35
N SER A 324 -12.39 45.07 8.09
CA SER A 324 -11.59 44.39 9.15
C SER A 324 -10.09 44.64 8.96
N VAL A 325 -9.43 45.07 10.02
CA VAL A 325 -7.98 45.27 10.03
C VAL A 325 -7.21 43.94 10.23
N GLU A 326 -7.88 42.88 10.62
CA GLU A 326 -7.31 41.52 10.75
C GLU A 326 -8.38 40.46 10.46
N GLY A 327 -7.95 39.30 10.02
CA GLY A 327 -8.88 38.21 9.73
C GLY A 327 -8.19 36.91 9.36
N GLU A 328 -9.01 35.86 9.24
CA GLU A 328 -8.61 34.50 8.85
C GLU A 328 -9.48 34.01 7.71
N ILE A 329 -8.88 33.33 6.74
CA ILE A 329 -9.58 32.76 5.57
C ILE A 329 -9.09 31.31 5.39
N ASN A 330 -10.01 30.36 5.33
CA ASN A 330 -9.71 28.98 4.93
C ASN A 330 -9.80 28.88 3.40
N TYR A 331 -8.73 28.39 2.77
CA TYR A 331 -8.63 28.25 1.33
C TYR A 331 -7.97 26.93 0.93
N GLY A 332 -8.80 25.94 0.61
CA GLY A 332 -8.33 24.57 0.39
C GLY A 332 -7.62 24.04 1.64
N LYS A 333 -6.37 23.61 1.47
CA LYS A 333 -5.53 23.12 2.58
C LYS A 333 -4.78 24.23 3.33
N TYR A 334 -5.03 25.49 3.02
CA TYR A 334 -4.33 26.61 3.61
C TYR A 334 -5.27 27.43 4.50
N LYS A 335 -4.76 27.86 5.64
CA LYS A 335 -5.34 28.90 6.47
C LYS A 335 -4.52 30.17 6.26
N ILE A 336 -5.14 31.22 5.74
CA ILE A 336 -4.52 32.51 5.51
C ILE A 336 -4.92 33.43 6.65
N ILE A 337 -3.95 34.09 7.26
CA ILE A 337 -4.14 35.08 8.31
C ILE A 337 -3.60 36.38 7.81
N TYR A 338 -4.36 37.49 7.94
CA TYR A 338 -3.92 38.80 7.53
C TYR A 338 -4.12 39.82 8.65
N ARG A 339 -3.25 40.84 8.66
CA ARG A 339 -3.33 41.97 9.57
C ARG A 339 -2.83 43.24 8.90
N LEU A 340 -3.61 44.33 9.03
CA LEU A 340 -3.30 45.67 8.53
C LEU A 340 -2.87 46.55 9.70
N PHE A 341 -1.75 47.25 9.57
CA PHE A 341 -1.24 48.15 10.62
C PHE A 341 -0.34 49.23 10.06
N ASP A 342 -0.15 50.31 10.83
CA ASP A 342 0.81 51.35 10.50
C ASP A 342 2.22 50.93 10.89
N ILE A 343 3.19 51.08 9.97
CA ILE A 343 4.57 50.67 10.21
C ILE A 343 5.30 51.66 11.12
N ASN A 344 6.04 51.18 12.09
CA ASN A 344 6.88 51.98 12.98
C ASN A 344 8.37 51.76 12.67
N ALA A 345 9.21 52.72 13.03
CA ALA A 345 10.66 52.69 12.73
C ALA A 345 11.42 51.49 13.34
N ASN A 346 10.83 50.85 14.35
CA ASN A 346 11.43 49.67 15.02
C ASN A 346 10.90 48.35 14.51
N ASP A 347 9.96 48.34 13.57
CA ASP A 347 9.37 47.12 13.04
C ASP A 347 10.34 46.43 12.09
N SER A 348 10.46 45.12 12.19
CA SER A 348 11.32 44.29 11.32
C SER A 348 10.51 43.46 10.34
N ILE A 349 10.84 43.57 9.05
CA ILE A 349 10.17 42.81 7.98
C ILE A 349 10.46 41.32 8.15
N PRO A 350 9.43 40.43 8.17
CA PRO A 350 9.62 38.97 8.29
C PRO A 350 10.44 38.41 7.11
N THR A 351 11.42 37.57 7.45
CA THR A 351 12.27 36.90 6.44
C THR A 351 11.85 35.47 6.14
N ASP A 352 10.90 34.94 6.94
CA ASP A 352 10.44 33.55 6.75
C ASP A 352 9.67 33.37 5.44
N LYS A 353 9.46 32.08 5.05
CA LYS A 353 8.81 31.71 3.81
C LYS A 353 7.29 31.89 3.83
N TYR A 354 6.70 31.87 5.01
CA TYR A 354 5.26 31.72 5.20
C TYR A 354 4.56 33.01 5.62
N THR A 355 5.30 34.06 5.98
CA THR A 355 4.79 35.38 6.35
C THR A 355 5.46 36.45 5.49
N LYS A 356 4.66 37.34 4.90
CA LYS A 356 5.16 38.43 4.08
C LYS A 356 4.43 39.73 4.38
N TRP A 357 5.17 40.83 4.28
CA TRP A 357 4.65 42.20 4.39
C TRP A 357 4.58 42.86 3.02
N PHE A 358 3.48 43.57 2.78
CA PHE A 358 3.25 44.34 1.55
C PHE A 358 2.86 45.76 1.86
N ASP A 359 3.28 46.69 1.00
CA ASP A 359 2.88 48.07 1.04
C ASP A 359 1.41 48.17 0.66
N TYR A 360 0.55 48.45 1.67
CA TYR A 360 -0.89 48.46 1.49
C TYR A 360 -1.34 49.65 0.66
N ASP A 361 -0.62 50.79 0.70
CA ASP A 361 -0.98 52.02 -0.01
C ASP A 361 -0.81 51.90 -1.54
N LYS A 362 -0.15 50.83 -2.01
CA LYS A 362 -0.01 50.49 -3.44
C LYS A 362 -1.11 49.58 -3.99
N ILE A 363 -2.04 49.15 -3.16
CA ILE A 363 -3.12 48.23 -3.55
C ILE A 363 -4.30 49.09 -4.05
N GLU A 364 -4.70 48.90 -5.32
CA GLU A 364 -5.69 49.71 -5.97
C GLU A 364 -7.05 49.03 -6.19
N ASN A 365 -7.04 47.69 -6.50
CA ASN A 365 -8.26 46.98 -6.91
C ASN A 365 -8.79 46.03 -5.81
N GLY A 366 -8.13 46.03 -4.63
CA GLY A 366 -8.46 45.16 -3.54
C GLY A 366 -7.76 43.80 -3.61
N LEU A 367 -7.59 43.17 -2.46
CA LEU A 367 -6.84 41.94 -2.35
C LEU A 367 -7.74 40.71 -2.56
N MET A 368 -7.34 39.87 -3.51
CA MET A 368 -8.01 38.61 -3.83
C MET A 368 -7.09 37.44 -3.56
N LEU A 369 -7.59 36.49 -2.82
CA LEU A 369 -7.01 35.17 -2.70
C LEU A 369 -7.64 34.24 -3.76
N ARG A 370 -6.89 33.80 -4.73
CA ARG A 370 -7.37 33.01 -5.88
C ARG A 370 -6.28 32.16 -6.53
N THR A 371 -6.65 31.35 -7.49
CA THR A 371 -5.71 30.73 -8.41
C THR A 371 -5.42 31.63 -9.62
N ARG A 372 -4.54 31.22 -10.51
CA ARG A 372 -4.13 31.99 -11.67
C ARG A 372 -5.29 32.30 -12.64
N MET A 373 -5.21 33.48 -13.26
CA MET A 373 -6.08 33.90 -14.36
C MET A 373 -5.25 34.29 -15.60
N GLU A 374 -5.91 34.37 -16.74
CA GLU A 374 -5.26 34.86 -17.96
C GLU A 374 -4.91 36.33 -17.81
N GLY A 375 -3.72 36.72 -18.21
CA GLY A 375 -3.23 38.08 -18.08
C GLY A 375 -2.45 38.38 -16.80
N ASP A 376 -2.41 37.49 -15.83
CA ASP A 376 -1.66 37.67 -14.58
C ASP A 376 -0.17 37.90 -14.80
N TYR A 377 0.38 38.87 -14.05
CA TYR A 377 1.78 39.26 -14.08
C TYR A 377 2.30 39.63 -12.68
N LEU A 378 3.62 39.68 -12.54
CA LEU A 378 4.29 40.16 -11.33
C LEU A 378 5.50 41.03 -11.69
N SER A 379 5.83 42.00 -10.85
CA SER A 379 7.05 42.78 -10.97
C SER A 379 8.23 42.00 -10.43
N ILE A 380 9.28 41.82 -11.28
CA ILE A 380 10.43 40.93 -10.96
C ILE A 380 11.66 41.71 -10.48
N SER A 381 11.65 43.03 -10.64
CA SER A 381 12.76 43.92 -10.25
C SER A 381 12.23 45.27 -9.81
N ASP A 382 13.05 45.99 -9.05
CA ASP A 382 12.69 47.27 -8.47
C ASP A 382 12.67 48.43 -9.55
N ASP A 383 13.19 48.16 -10.76
CA ASP A 383 13.10 49.07 -11.94
C ASP A 383 11.78 48.94 -12.71
N GLY A 384 10.78 48.27 -12.16
CA GLY A 384 9.44 48.15 -12.70
C GLY A 384 9.25 47.13 -13.81
N LYS A 385 10.25 46.28 -14.11
CA LYS A 385 10.09 45.20 -15.08
C LYS A 385 9.08 44.18 -14.61
N THR A 386 8.12 43.88 -15.47
CA THR A 386 7.07 42.88 -15.21
C THR A 386 7.33 41.61 -16.00
N LYS A 387 6.79 40.51 -15.51
CA LYS A 387 6.81 39.20 -16.16
C LYS A 387 5.44 38.55 -16.05
N LYS A 388 4.95 37.96 -17.16
CA LYS A 388 3.71 37.19 -17.12
C LYS A 388 3.87 36.00 -16.15
N LEU A 389 2.85 35.73 -15.36
CA LEU A 389 2.85 34.65 -14.39
C LEU A 389 3.12 33.28 -15.05
N LYS A 390 2.58 33.07 -16.27
CA LYS A 390 2.86 31.88 -17.08
C LYS A 390 4.38 31.68 -17.31
N ASP A 391 5.08 32.75 -17.70
CA ASP A 391 6.51 32.71 -18.01
C ASP A 391 7.35 32.58 -16.74
N TYR A 392 6.87 33.17 -15.64
CA TYR A 392 7.46 32.94 -14.31
C TYR A 392 7.40 31.46 -13.91
N TYR A 393 6.24 30.83 -14.00
CA TYR A 393 6.08 29.40 -13.67
C TYR A 393 6.94 28.49 -14.55
N ILE A 394 7.11 28.80 -15.84
CA ILE A 394 7.97 28.04 -16.74
C ILE A 394 9.44 28.15 -16.29
N ASN A 395 9.90 29.37 -15.98
CA ASN A 395 11.27 29.61 -15.58
C ASN A 395 11.62 28.97 -14.24
N GLU A 396 10.67 28.98 -13.28
CA GLU A 396 10.81 28.31 -11.98
C GLU A 396 10.53 26.80 -12.06
N LYS A 397 10.33 26.26 -13.27
CA LYS A 397 10.04 24.83 -13.53
C LYS A 397 8.86 24.28 -12.71
N VAL A 398 7.86 25.13 -12.43
CA VAL A 398 6.64 24.70 -11.74
C VAL A 398 5.86 23.76 -12.66
N PRO A 399 5.52 22.53 -12.21
CA PRO A 399 4.76 21.58 -13.00
C PRO A 399 3.42 22.16 -13.47
N LYS A 400 2.96 21.78 -14.68
CA LYS A 400 1.75 22.35 -15.26
C LYS A 400 0.52 22.17 -14.37
N TYR A 401 0.40 20.99 -13.76
CA TYR A 401 -0.73 20.65 -12.88
C TYR A 401 -0.74 21.46 -11.58
N GLU A 402 0.42 21.87 -11.04
CA GLU A 402 0.48 22.73 -9.86
C GLU A 402 0.06 24.19 -10.17
N ARG A 403 0.27 24.66 -11.40
CA ARG A 403 0.04 26.07 -11.76
C ARG A 403 -1.41 26.49 -11.61
N ASP A 404 -2.33 25.56 -11.85
CA ASP A 404 -3.78 25.82 -11.83
C ASP A 404 -4.35 25.81 -10.40
N TYR A 405 -3.61 25.26 -9.45
CA TYR A 405 -4.02 25.11 -8.05
C TYR A 405 -3.19 25.94 -7.06
N ASN A 406 -2.09 26.54 -7.51
CA ASN A 406 -1.24 27.37 -6.65
C ASN A 406 -2.01 28.62 -6.21
N PRO A 407 -2.21 28.84 -4.87
CA PRO A 407 -2.88 30.04 -4.40
C PRO A 407 -2.01 31.27 -4.61
N LEU A 408 -2.67 32.36 -4.95
CA LEU A 408 -2.09 33.68 -5.22
C LEU A 408 -2.78 34.72 -4.39
N ILE A 409 -2.03 35.74 -3.95
CA ILE A 409 -2.60 37.00 -3.50
C ILE A 409 -2.41 38.00 -4.64
N ALA A 410 -3.51 38.59 -5.10
CA ALA A 410 -3.56 39.44 -6.27
C ALA A 410 -4.31 40.75 -6.03
N ASP A 411 -3.87 41.82 -6.68
CA ASP A 411 -4.55 43.06 -6.86
C ASP A 411 -4.95 43.18 -8.34
N GLY A 412 -6.19 42.82 -8.68
CA GLY A 412 -6.58 42.60 -10.06
C GLY A 412 -5.75 41.52 -10.76
N SER A 413 -5.06 41.89 -11.86
CA SER A 413 -4.13 40.99 -12.57
C SER A 413 -2.68 41.09 -12.08
N HIS A 414 -2.37 42.03 -11.19
CA HIS A 414 -1.04 42.16 -10.61
C HIS A 414 -0.91 41.28 -9.38
N ILE A 415 -0.02 40.29 -9.44
CA ILE A 415 0.18 39.31 -8.36
C ILE A 415 1.11 39.91 -7.31
N LEU A 416 0.66 39.97 -6.05
CA LEU A 416 1.48 40.39 -4.91
C LEU A 416 2.39 39.26 -4.51
N TRP A 417 1.82 38.03 -4.37
CA TRP A 417 2.51 36.89 -3.85
C TRP A 417 2.04 35.56 -4.49
N VAL A 418 2.98 34.82 -5.04
CA VAL A 418 2.79 33.39 -5.34
C VAL A 418 3.11 32.64 -4.05
N LEU A 419 2.08 32.12 -3.35
CA LEU A 419 2.24 31.58 -2.00
C LEU A 419 3.39 30.57 -1.90
N GLY A 420 4.23 30.75 -0.88
CA GLY A 420 5.40 29.89 -0.66
C GLY A 420 6.55 30.08 -1.65
N LYS A 421 6.40 30.99 -2.66
CA LYS A 421 7.40 31.25 -3.70
C LYS A 421 7.79 32.75 -3.67
N ARG A 422 7.53 33.49 -4.73
CA ARG A 422 8.03 34.85 -4.92
C ARG A 422 6.96 35.92 -4.62
N ILE A 423 7.39 37.02 -4.02
CA ILE A 423 6.64 38.28 -3.93
C ILE A 423 6.98 39.19 -5.12
N SER A 424 6.02 40.01 -5.55
CA SER A 424 6.24 41.07 -6.53
C SER A 424 7.04 42.22 -5.88
N SER A 425 8.05 42.71 -6.59
CA SER A 425 8.88 43.81 -6.11
C SER A 425 8.11 45.12 -5.96
N PHE A 426 7.04 45.31 -6.74
CA PHE A 426 6.21 46.52 -6.68
C PHE A 426 5.59 46.75 -5.30
N TYR A 427 5.10 45.70 -4.66
CA TYR A 427 4.43 45.76 -3.35
C TYR A 427 5.35 45.62 -2.16
N LYS A 428 6.66 45.60 -2.35
CA LYS A 428 7.62 45.57 -1.23
C LYS A 428 7.49 46.79 -0.33
N VAL A 429 7.62 46.60 0.95
CA VAL A 429 7.72 47.65 1.96
C VAL A 429 9.02 48.41 1.74
N THR A 430 8.93 49.73 1.76
CA THR A 430 10.03 50.71 1.58
C THR A 430 10.07 51.69 2.74
N SER A 431 11.03 52.60 2.75
CA SER A 431 11.10 53.70 3.74
C SER A 431 9.96 54.70 3.64
N GLU A 432 9.20 54.69 2.52
CA GLU A 432 8.07 55.58 2.28
C GLU A 432 6.71 54.95 2.64
N THR A 433 6.68 53.63 2.89
CA THR A 433 5.48 52.88 3.24
C THR A 433 4.94 53.36 4.59
N LYS A 434 3.64 53.64 4.64
CA LYS A 434 2.95 54.07 5.87
C LYS A 434 2.12 52.92 6.46
N ARG A 435 1.37 52.24 5.62
CA ARG A 435 0.52 51.13 6.05
C ARG A 435 1.02 49.82 5.46
N VAL A 436 1.06 48.79 6.28
CA VAL A 436 1.52 47.45 5.90
C VAL A 436 0.39 46.44 6.07
N ILE A 437 0.19 45.61 5.06
CA ILE A 437 -0.56 44.37 5.26
C ILE A 437 0.41 43.20 5.40
N GLU A 438 0.35 42.56 6.57
CA GLU A 438 0.99 41.30 6.82
C GLU A 438 0.07 40.15 6.39
N VAL A 439 0.59 39.21 5.66
CA VAL A 439 -0.14 38.02 5.27
C VAL A 439 0.71 36.78 5.60
N SER A 440 0.12 35.89 6.38
CA SER A 440 0.70 34.60 6.75
C SER A 440 -0.16 33.48 6.18
N PHE A 441 0.46 32.35 5.80
CA PHE A 441 -0.29 31.14 5.51
C PHE A 441 0.25 29.95 6.30
N ILE A 442 -0.68 29.10 6.73
CA ILE A 442 -0.41 27.86 7.45
C ILE A 442 -1.05 26.73 6.65
N GLU A 443 -0.31 25.66 6.41
CA GLU A 443 -0.88 24.45 5.83
C GLU A 443 -1.60 23.69 6.94
N THR A 444 -2.94 23.65 6.89
CA THR A 444 -3.74 22.90 7.85
C THR A 444 -3.59 21.43 7.54
N ASN A 445 -2.99 20.69 8.48
CA ASN A 445 -3.08 19.24 8.48
C ASN A 445 -4.55 18.89 8.60
N GLY A 446 -5.14 18.26 7.58
CA GLY A 446 -6.50 17.77 7.66
C GLY A 446 -6.66 16.88 8.89
N GLU A 447 -7.21 17.42 9.96
CA GLU A 447 -7.85 16.62 10.99
C GLU A 447 -9.12 16.07 10.36
N GLU A 448 -9.14 14.76 10.16
CA GLU A 448 -10.34 14.02 9.81
C GLU A 448 -11.37 14.21 10.93
N GLY A 449 -12.52 14.81 10.57
CA GLY A 449 -13.73 14.75 11.36
C GLY A 449 -14.52 13.51 10.99
#